data_84bd8ca8aee7e6f86333e6eb951bbad5
#
_entry.id   84bd8ca8aee7e6f86333e6eb951bbad5
#
_cell.length_a   1.000
_cell.length_b   1.000
_cell.length_c   1.000
_cell.angle_alpha   90.00
_cell.angle_beta   90.00
_cell.angle_gamma   90.00
#
_symmetry.space_group_name_H-M   'P 1'
#
loop_
_entity.id
_entity.type
_entity.pdbx_description
1 polymer ?
#
loop_
_entity_poly.entity_id
_entity_poly.type
_entity_poly.pdbx_seq_one_letter_code
_entity_poly.pdbx_strand_id
1 'polypeptide(L)'
;KDEILSGAFGGGQLAVFIVLALAALLTAFYTMRQITLTFLGQPRTHAAEHAHESKPVMTIPLMILSLFAIGAGWAGIPEAFPGLGGLIPNWFGGFVGSMVHFEHHTEAHSLVPLFTSLGVSLGGLLLGWLVYRRAGAVDPLEKALGPVHTLLKNKYWVDEIYAVLFIRPARWLADVFVSQWIDRRILDGILHGIGRLGLWLGKLVRQGFDTPVVNGAGDGLANGTRSLGAVLRGLQTGRVQDYMLLAILLAVVAGVLVIVL
;
A
#
# COMPACT_ATOMS: atom_id res chain seq x y z
N LYS A 1 19.99 -7.34 27.82
CA LYS A 1 21.34 -7.86 27.49
C LYS A 1 22.08 -8.36 28.72
N ASP A 2 22.09 -7.61 29.81
CA ASP A 2 22.87 -7.92 31.00
C ASP A 2 22.40 -9.19 31.70
N GLU A 3 21.08 -9.42 31.81
CA GLU A 3 20.52 -10.65 32.38
C GLU A 3 20.83 -11.87 31.49
N ILE A 4 20.80 -11.72 30.18
CA ILE A 4 21.16 -12.82 29.26
C ILE A 4 22.65 -13.17 29.39
N LEU A 5 23.51 -12.17 29.50
CA LEU A 5 24.95 -12.37 29.74
C LEU A 5 25.19 -13.02 31.11
N SER A 6 24.47 -12.57 32.15
CA SER A 6 24.55 -13.16 33.48
C SER A 6 24.09 -14.59 33.50
N GLY A 7 22.97 -14.91 32.87
CA GLY A 7 22.47 -16.28 32.75
C GLY A 7 23.42 -17.19 31.95
N ALA A 8 24.03 -16.72 30.86
CA ALA A 8 25.02 -17.49 30.11
C ALA A 8 26.31 -17.74 30.92
N PHE A 9 26.74 -16.75 31.69
CA PHE A 9 27.92 -16.87 32.55
C PHE A 9 27.64 -17.76 33.76
N GLY A 10 26.52 -17.56 34.48
CA GLY A 10 26.13 -18.35 35.65
C GLY A 10 25.82 -19.81 35.30
N GLY A 11 25.24 -20.04 34.14
CA GLY A 11 25.00 -21.40 33.60
C GLY A 11 26.27 -22.12 33.07
N GLY A 12 27.46 -21.52 33.20
CA GLY A 12 28.73 -22.11 32.78
C GLY A 12 28.93 -22.18 31.26
N GLN A 13 28.08 -21.51 30.47
CA GLN A 13 28.13 -21.52 29.00
C GLN A 13 29.08 -20.42 28.47
N LEU A 14 30.37 -20.55 28.76
CA LEU A 14 31.37 -19.55 28.43
C LEU A 14 31.43 -19.20 26.93
N ALA A 15 31.25 -20.17 26.05
CA ALA A 15 31.24 -19.94 24.60
C ALA A 15 30.07 -19.02 24.19
N VAL A 16 28.88 -19.24 24.73
CA VAL A 16 27.69 -18.41 24.49
C VAL A 16 27.93 -16.99 25.04
N PHE A 17 28.47 -16.87 26.24
CA PHE A 17 28.83 -15.59 26.85
C PHE A 17 29.77 -14.77 25.97
N ILE A 18 30.84 -15.37 25.44
CA ILE A 18 31.81 -14.69 24.57
C ILE A 18 31.14 -14.24 23.27
N VAL A 19 30.35 -15.11 22.62
CA VAL A 19 29.66 -14.77 21.38
C VAL A 19 28.68 -13.62 21.59
N LEU A 20 27.93 -13.63 22.68
CA LEU A 20 27.00 -12.54 23.03
C LEU A 20 27.75 -11.23 23.37
N ALA A 21 28.88 -11.29 24.05
CA ALA A 21 29.71 -10.13 24.33
C ALA A 21 30.28 -9.51 23.05
N LEU A 22 30.78 -10.34 22.12
CA LEU A 22 31.20 -9.89 20.79
C LEU A 22 30.05 -9.28 19.97
N ALA A 23 28.86 -9.88 20.01
CA ALA A 23 27.69 -9.33 19.37
C ALA A 23 27.27 -7.97 19.97
N ALA A 24 27.40 -7.81 21.29
CA ALA A 24 27.17 -6.53 21.97
C ALA A 24 28.18 -5.45 21.54
N LEU A 25 29.47 -5.80 21.45
CA LEU A 25 30.54 -4.93 20.95
C LEU A 25 30.26 -4.45 19.52
N LEU A 26 29.92 -5.39 18.62
CA LEU A 26 29.58 -5.08 17.24
C LEU A 26 28.34 -4.20 17.15
N THR A 27 27.34 -4.43 18.01
CA THR A 27 26.14 -3.60 18.08
C THR A 27 26.46 -2.16 18.47
N ALA A 28 27.30 -1.95 19.49
CA ALA A 28 27.74 -0.63 19.90
C ALA A 28 28.57 0.04 18.77
N PHE A 29 29.44 -0.72 18.13
CA PHE A 29 30.28 -0.25 17.02
C PHE A 29 29.43 0.24 15.83
N TYR A 30 28.49 -0.56 15.33
CA TYR A 30 27.67 -0.13 14.17
C TYR A 30 26.73 1.02 14.55
N THR A 31 26.23 1.07 15.78
CA THR A 31 25.41 2.19 16.24
C THR A 31 26.21 3.50 16.20
N MET A 32 27.44 3.47 16.70
CA MET A 32 28.29 4.66 16.64
C MET A 32 28.70 5.02 15.24
N ARG A 33 28.96 4.03 14.36
CA ARG A 33 29.15 4.26 12.92
C ARG A 33 27.99 5.03 12.34
N GLN A 34 26.74 4.59 12.61
CA GLN A 34 25.51 5.22 12.11
C GLN A 34 25.42 6.69 12.61
N ILE A 35 25.62 6.92 13.90
CA ILE A 35 25.59 8.26 14.50
C ILE A 35 26.65 9.16 13.87
N THR A 36 27.89 8.66 13.77
CA THR A 36 29.00 9.45 13.25
C THR A 36 28.83 9.82 11.79
N LEU A 37 28.39 8.87 10.96
CA LEU A 37 28.20 9.11 9.53
C LEU A 37 26.98 9.97 9.20
N THR A 38 25.94 9.93 10.04
CA THR A 38 24.69 10.67 9.79
C THR A 38 24.73 12.08 10.40
N PHE A 39 25.23 12.22 11.64
CA PHE A 39 25.11 13.47 12.39
C PHE A 39 26.41 14.22 12.61
N LEU A 40 27.56 13.52 12.65
CA LEU A 40 28.86 14.13 12.98
C LEU A 40 29.77 14.35 11.76
N GLY A 41 29.38 13.87 10.59
CA GLY A 41 30.13 13.98 9.35
C GLY A 41 29.75 15.16 8.48
N GLN A 42 30.51 15.39 7.42
CA GLN A 42 30.13 16.33 6.36
C GLN A 42 29.07 15.70 5.44
N PRO A 43 28.15 16.50 4.86
CA PRO A 43 27.19 15.99 3.89
C PRO A 43 27.91 15.34 2.70
N ARG A 44 27.41 14.16 2.28
CA ARG A 44 28.06 13.34 1.23
C ARG A 44 27.29 13.31 -0.08
N THR A 45 26.06 13.83 -0.05
CA THR A 45 25.18 13.89 -1.21
C THR A 45 24.56 15.27 -1.30
N HIS A 46 24.24 15.70 -2.52
CA HIS A 46 23.53 16.95 -2.76
C HIS A 46 22.21 17.05 -1.97
N ALA A 47 21.48 15.93 -1.80
CA ALA A 47 20.27 15.89 -0.99
C ALA A 47 20.55 16.15 0.50
N ALA A 48 21.70 15.71 1.02
CA ALA A 48 22.09 15.95 2.42
C ALA A 48 22.50 17.41 2.66
N GLU A 49 23.07 18.10 1.66
CA GLU A 49 23.42 19.53 1.76
C GLU A 49 22.18 20.43 1.88
N HIS A 50 21.08 20.02 1.26
CA HIS A 50 19.81 20.76 1.27
C HIS A 50 18.78 20.18 2.22
N ALA A 51 19.18 19.28 3.13
CA ALA A 51 18.30 18.72 4.13
C ALA A 51 17.82 19.81 5.09
N HIS A 52 16.53 19.88 5.30
CA HIS A 52 15.88 20.80 6.23
C HIS A 52 15.21 20.01 7.36
N GLU A 53 15.01 20.67 8.48
CA GLU A 53 14.38 20.08 9.66
C GLU A 53 12.93 19.68 9.38
N SER A 54 12.52 18.58 9.98
CA SER A 54 11.16 18.08 9.86
C SER A 54 10.15 18.96 10.58
N LYS A 55 8.88 18.90 10.18
CA LYS A 55 7.81 19.70 10.82
C LYS A 55 7.63 19.31 12.28
N PRO A 56 7.16 20.26 13.16
CA PRO A 56 6.95 20.00 14.58
C PRO A 56 6.07 18.79 14.90
N VAL A 57 5.11 18.47 14.03
CA VAL A 57 4.25 17.28 14.17
C VAL A 57 5.06 15.97 14.19
N MET A 58 6.23 15.93 13.56
CA MET A 58 7.13 14.78 13.58
C MET A 58 8.17 14.87 14.70
N THR A 59 8.71 16.06 14.97
CA THR A 59 9.79 16.24 15.93
C THR A 59 9.31 16.19 17.38
N ILE A 60 8.12 16.73 17.72
CA ILE A 60 7.59 16.72 19.07
C ILE A 60 7.40 15.29 19.62
N PRO A 61 6.77 14.35 18.92
CA PRO A 61 6.68 12.95 19.38
C PRO A 61 8.05 12.30 19.61
N LEU A 62 9.03 12.58 18.74
CA LEU A 62 10.40 12.06 18.90
C LEU A 62 11.10 12.66 20.13
N MET A 63 10.88 13.93 20.42
CA MET A 63 11.40 14.58 21.64
C MET A 63 10.79 13.97 22.90
N ILE A 64 9.49 13.71 22.90
CA ILE A 64 8.82 13.04 24.03
C ILE A 64 9.36 11.62 24.19
N LEU A 65 9.50 10.86 23.11
CA LEU A 65 10.07 9.52 23.14
C LEU A 65 11.53 9.52 23.66
N SER A 66 12.31 10.54 23.30
CA SER A 66 13.70 10.67 23.77
C SER A 66 13.77 10.90 25.28
N LEU A 67 12.84 11.69 25.85
CA LEU A 67 12.73 11.86 27.31
C LEU A 67 12.45 10.53 28.00
N PHE A 68 11.51 9.74 27.47
CA PHE A 68 11.23 8.40 28.03
C PHE A 68 12.42 7.45 27.82
N ALA A 69 13.12 7.51 26.69
CA ALA A 69 14.29 6.69 26.45
C ALA A 69 15.43 6.95 27.46
N ILE A 70 15.58 8.19 27.91
CA ILE A 70 16.55 8.58 28.94
C ILE A 70 16.05 8.22 30.33
N GLY A 71 14.78 8.48 30.62
CA GLY A 71 14.22 8.44 31.98
C GLY A 71 13.57 7.14 32.38
N ALA A 72 12.92 6.40 31.44
CA ALA A 72 12.11 5.23 31.81
C ALA A 72 12.92 4.08 32.44
N GLY A 73 14.19 3.93 32.04
CA GLY A 73 15.08 2.91 32.60
C GLY A 73 15.34 3.07 34.12
N TRP A 74 15.21 4.27 34.63
CA TRP A 74 15.42 4.55 36.09
C TRP A 74 14.32 3.93 36.95
N ALA A 75 13.14 3.67 36.42
CA ALA A 75 12.03 3.02 37.12
C ALA A 75 12.25 1.51 37.38
N GLY A 76 13.26 0.90 36.73
CA GLY A 76 13.54 -0.53 36.81
C GLY A 76 14.97 -0.88 37.23
N ILE A 77 15.64 -0.05 38.02
CA ILE A 77 17.00 -0.36 38.50
C ILE A 77 16.92 -1.47 39.56
N PRO A 78 17.58 -2.62 39.34
CA PRO A 78 17.62 -3.69 40.31
C PRO A 78 18.31 -3.24 41.62
N GLU A 79 17.86 -3.74 42.79
CA GLU A 79 18.46 -3.42 44.09
C GLU A 79 19.93 -3.83 44.16
N ALA A 80 20.32 -4.86 43.41
CA ALA A 80 21.69 -5.33 43.34
C ALA A 80 22.63 -4.46 42.47
N PHE A 81 22.13 -3.38 41.84
CA PHE A 81 22.94 -2.55 40.95
C PHE A 81 23.97 -1.74 41.77
N PRO A 82 25.29 -1.84 41.45
CA PRO A 82 26.33 -1.16 42.22
C PRO A 82 26.16 0.36 42.21
N GLY A 83 26.12 0.97 43.39
CA GLY A 83 26.08 2.42 43.57
C GLY A 83 24.72 3.09 43.45
N LEU A 84 23.77 2.52 42.74
CA LEU A 84 22.42 3.06 42.51
C LEU A 84 21.32 2.15 43.06
N GLY A 85 21.65 0.88 43.37
CA GLY A 85 20.72 -0.06 43.97
C GLY A 85 20.21 0.42 45.32
N GLY A 86 18.90 0.38 45.53
CA GLY A 86 18.27 0.83 46.76
C GLY A 86 18.07 2.35 46.91
N LEU A 87 18.74 3.20 46.07
CA LEU A 87 18.48 4.65 46.05
C LEU A 87 17.18 5.00 45.34
N ILE A 88 16.85 4.25 44.32
CA ILE A 88 15.62 4.42 43.53
C ILE A 88 14.81 3.12 43.63
N PRO A 89 13.54 3.19 44.11
CA PRO A 89 12.70 2.00 44.20
C PRO A 89 12.49 1.35 42.83
N ASN A 90 12.64 0.03 42.75
CA ASN A 90 12.37 -0.74 41.50
C ASN A 90 10.87 -0.91 41.29
N TRP A 91 10.19 0.15 40.88
CA TRP A 91 8.74 0.14 40.66
C TRP A 91 8.33 -0.84 39.53
N PHE A 92 9.10 -0.91 38.49
CA PHE A 92 8.80 -1.80 37.37
C PHE A 92 8.95 -3.27 37.75
N GLY A 93 10.04 -3.62 38.43
CA GLY A 93 10.25 -4.98 38.95
C GLY A 93 9.20 -5.40 39.97
N GLY A 94 8.79 -4.48 40.89
CA GLY A 94 7.71 -4.71 41.84
C GLY A 94 6.36 -4.92 41.16
N PHE A 95 6.03 -4.12 40.14
CA PHE A 95 4.80 -4.24 39.36
C PHE A 95 4.74 -5.58 38.61
N VAL A 96 5.77 -5.93 37.85
CA VAL A 96 5.83 -7.19 37.11
C VAL A 96 5.87 -8.39 38.03
N GLY A 97 6.67 -8.35 39.10
CA GLY A 97 6.77 -9.41 40.10
C GLY A 97 5.48 -9.70 40.86
N SER A 98 4.59 -8.71 40.97
CA SER A 98 3.25 -8.91 41.56
C SER A 98 2.31 -9.72 40.65
N MET A 99 2.53 -9.69 39.34
CA MET A 99 1.68 -10.37 38.35
C MET A 99 2.21 -11.75 37.93
N VAL A 100 3.52 -11.92 37.94
CA VAL A 100 4.18 -13.16 37.46
C VAL A 100 5.11 -13.65 38.58
N HIS A 101 4.85 -14.83 39.07
CA HIS A 101 5.76 -15.51 40.01
C HIS A 101 6.98 -15.98 39.26
N PHE A 102 8.00 -15.15 39.14
CA PHE A 102 9.32 -15.62 38.73
C PHE A 102 9.99 -16.26 39.97
N GLU A 103 10.38 -17.51 39.84
CA GLU A 103 11.35 -18.09 40.77
C GLU A 103 12.64 -17.29 40.59
N HIS A 104 12.88 -16.38 41.51
CA HIS A 104 14.16 -15.71 41.62
C HIS A 104 15.21 -16.79 41.98
N HIS A 105 15.85 -17.35 40.97
CA HIS A 105 17.13 -17.99 41.19
C HIS A 105 18.04 -16.87 41.72
N THR A 106 18.33 -16.92 43.03
CA THR A 106 19.35 -16.13 43.65
C THR A 106 20.71 -16.61 43.18
N GLU A 107 20.98 -16.38 41.89
CA GLU A 107 22.32 -16.58 41.35
C GLU A 107 23.22 -15.52 41.98
N ALA A 108 24.37 -15.96 42.48
CA ALA A 108 25.39 -15.06 43.03
C ALA A 108 25.66 -13.98 41.97
N HIS A 109 25.29 -12.75 42.27
CA HIS A 109 25.45 -11.64 41.32
C HIS A 109 26.94 -11.41 41.06
N SER A 110 27.44 -12.13 40.06
CA SER A 110 28.79 -11.91 39.55
C SER A 110 28.87 -10.54 38.89
N LEU A 111 29.81 -9.72 39.28
CA LEU A 111 30.08 -8.42 38.66
C LEU A 111 30.73 -8.56 37.26
N VAL A 112 31.20 -9.75 36.92
CA VAL A 112 31.87 -10.03 35.63
C VAL A 112 30.97 -9.71 34.41
N PRO A 113 29.73 -10.19 34.31
CA PRO A 113 28.85 -9.85 33.19
C PRO A 113 28.59 -8.34 33.10
N LEU A 114 28.39 -7.66 34.23
CA LEU A 114 28.14 -6.21 34.30
C LEU A 114 29.34 -5.41 33.72
N PHE A 115 30.56 -5.69 34.21
CA PHE A 115 31.75 -4.97 33.74
C PHE A 115 32.07 -5.37 32.26
N THR A 116 31.80 -6.59 31.87
CA THR A 116 31.97 -7.02 30.48
C THR A 116 30.99 -6.29 29.56
N SER A 117 29.71 -6.22 29.93
CA SER A 117 28.70 -5.54 29.09
C SER A 117 29.00 -4.03 28.99
N LEU A 118 29.39 -3.39 30.05
CA LEU A 118 29.79 -2.00 30.05
C LEU A 118 31.06 -1.77 29.23
N GLY A 119 32.08 -2.60 29.40
CA GLY A 119 33.35 -2.53 28.71
C GLY A 119 33.18 -2.73 27.18
N VAL A 120 32.42 -3.74 26.75
CA VAL A 120 32.17 -3.99 25.31
C VAL A 120 31.28 -2.91 24.70
N SER A 121 30.31 -2.38 25.44
CA SER A 121 29.45 -1.31 24.95
C SER A 121 30.22 0.00 24.75
N LEU A 122 30.94 0.45 25.77
CA LEU A 122 31.77 1.67 25.68
C LEU A 122 32.93 1.48 24.70
N GLY A 123 33.57 0.32 24.71
CA GLY A 123 34.63 -0.02 23.77
C GLY A 123 34.13 -0.01 22.32
N GLY A 124 33.00 -0.59 22.06
CA GLY A 124 32.35 -0.59 20.73
C GLY A 124 32.00 0.81 20.23
N LEU A 125 31.40 1.64 21.08
CA LEU A 125 31.13 3.05 20.78
C LEU A 125 32.42 3.83 20.48
N LEU A 126 33.43 3.68 21.32
CA LEU A 126 34.71 4.37 21.15
C LEU A 126 35.41 3.94 19.85
N LEU A 127 35.47 2.65 19.58
CA LEU A 127 36.04 2.11 18.33
C LEU A 127 35.27 2.62 17.10
N GLY A 128 33.96 2.61 17.14
CA GLY A 128 33.11 3.14 16.05
C GLY A 128 33.41 4.61 15.80
N TRP A 129 33.49 5.43 16.87
CA TRP A 129 33.82 6.84 16.73
C TRP A 129 35.25 7.07 16.19
N LEU A 130 36.23 6.37 16.72
CA LEU A 130 37.64 6.51 16.28
C LEU A 130 37.83 6.18 14.80
N VAL A 131 37.17 5.10 14.33
CA VAL A 131 37.25 4.65 12.94
C VAL A 131 36.55 5.64 12.00
N TYR A 132 35.36 6.12 12.39
CA TYR A 132 34.49 6.88 11.49
C TYR A 132 34.55 8.41 11.65
N ARG A 133 35.13 8.96 12.73
CA ARG A 133 35.21 10.42 12.96
C ARG A 133 35.84 11.24 11.83
N ARG A 134 36.69 10.61 11.03
CA ARG A 134 37.38 11.23 9.88
C ARG A 134 37.07 10.51 8.55
N ALA A 135 35.98 9.78 8.50
CA ALA A 135 35.61 9.02 7.33
C ALA A 135 35.24 9.95 6.18
N GLY A 136 35.92 9.80 5.04
CA GLY A 136 35.61 10.46 3.77
C GLY A 136 34.47 9.78 2.99
N ALA A 137 34.47 9.97 1.67
CA ALA A 137 33.49 9.34 0.77
C ALA A 137 33.59 7.81 0.72
N VAL A 138 34.81 7.27 0.96
CA VAL A 138 35.07 5.83 0.95
C VAL A 138 35.07 5.32 2.39
N ASP A 139 34.47 4.13 2.61
CA ASP A 139 34.44 3.49 3.92
C ASP A 139 35.86 3.13 4.38
N PRO A 140 36.30 3.56 5.58
CA PRO A 140 37.66 3.27 6.08
C PRO A 140 37.97 1.78 6.17
N LEU A 141 36.96 0.94 6.37
CA LEU A 141 37.12 -0.51 6.50
C LEU A 141 37.09 -1.26 5.17
N GLU A 142 36.81 -0.59 4.04
CA GLU A 142 36.72 -1.25 2.73
C GLU A 142 37.99 -2.01 2.37
N LYS A 143 39.15 -1.36 2.53
CA LYS A 143 40.48 -1.97 2.25
C LYS A 143 40.86 -3.07 3.27
N ALA A 144 40.52 -2.88 4.53
CA ALA A 144 40.85 -3.82 5.60
C ALA A 144 40.05 -5.11 5.53
N LEU A 145 38.76 -5.01 5.22
CA LEU A 145 37.85 -6.16 5.17
C LEU A 145 37.78 -6.82 3.79
N GLY A 146 38.17 -6.13 2.70
CA GLY A 146 38.19 -6.69 1.35
C GLY A 146 36.88 -7.38 0.93
N PRO A 147 36.92 -8.71 0.62
CA PRO A 147 35.73 -9.45 0.21
C PRO A 147 34.62 -9.47 1.27
N VAL A 148 34.98 -9.46 2.56
CA VAL A 148 34.01 -9.45 3.66
C VAL A 148 33.23 -8.12 3.67
N HIS A 149 33.90 -6.99 3.37
CA HIS A 149 33.20 -5.71 3.20
C HIS A 149 32.16 -5.78 2.08
N THR A 150 32.52 -6.37 0.94
CA THR A 150 31.60 -6.54 -0.19
C THR A 150 30.39 -7.41 0.19
N LEU A 151 30.62 -8.50 0.93
CA LEU A 151 29.56 -9.37 1.46
C LEU A 151 28.61 -8.60 2.39
N LEU A 152 29.16 -7.83 3.33
CA LEU A 152 28.38 -7.02 4.28
C LEU A 152 27.65 -5.86 3.59
N LYS A 153 28.31 -5.19 2.66
CA LYS A 153 27.75 -4.08 1.87
C LYS A 153 26.53 -4.53 1.06
N ASN A 154 26.61 -5.72 0.48
CA ASN A 154 25.51 -6.32 -0.28
C ASN A 154 24.54 -7.12 0.63
N LYS A 155 24.60 -6.94 1.95
CA LYS A 155 23.66 -7.59 2.91
C LYS A 155 23.58 -9.11 2.71
N TYR A 156 24.70 -9.77 2.46
CA TYR A 156 24.81 -11.20 2.15
C TYR A 156 24.03 -11.63 0.91
N TRP A 157 23.67 -10.71 0.01
CA TRP A 157 22.77 -10.93 -1.14
C TRP A 157 21.40 -11.53 -0.78
N VAL A 158 20.96 -11.34 0.47
CA VAL A 158 19.67 -11.86 0.93
C VAL A 158 18.51 -11.24 0.15
N ASP A 159 18.61 -9.92 -0.15
CA ASP A 159 17.59 -9.21 -0.92
C ASP A 159 17.47 -9.76 -2.34
N GLU A 160 18.60 -10.07 -2.99
CA GLU A 160 18.64 -10.64 -4.33
C GLU A 160 18.10 -12.08 -4.37
N ILE A 161 18.48 -12.89 -3.39
CA ILE A 161 17.95 -14.25 -3.24
C ILE A 161 16.44 -14.20 -3.02
N TYR A 162 15.97 -13.33 -2.15
CA TYR A 162 14.55 -13.13 -1.89
C TYR A 162 13.81 -12.63 -3.13
N ALA A 163 14.42 -11.70 -3.88
CA ALA A 163 13.86 -11.21 -5.13
C ALA A 163 13.68 -12.33 -6.18
N VAL A 164 14.66 -13.24 -6.29
CA VAL A 164 14.60 -14.34 -7.26
C VAL A 164 13.63 -15.44 -6.81
N LEU A 165 13.65 -15.82 -5.52
CA LEU A 165 12.85 -16.94 -5.02
C LEU A 165 11.38 -16.59 -4.79
N PHE A 166 11.08 -15.33 -4.38
CA PHE A 166 9.73 -14.96 -3.97
C PHE A 166 9.14 -13.84 -4.82
N ILE A 167 9.88 -12.73 -5.01
CA ILE A 167 9.29 -11.54 -5.64
C ILE A 167 9.04 -11.77 -7.14
N ARG A 168 10.01 -12.31 -7.87
CA ARG A 168 9.86 -12.57 -9.32
C ARG A 168 8.76 -13.59 -9.62
N PRO A 169 8.68 -14.75 -8.94
CA PRO A 169 7.57 -15.68 -9.14
C PRO A 169 6.22 -15.09 -8.75
N ALA A 170 6.14 -14.34 -7.64
CA ALA A 170 4.91 -13.69 -7.23
C ALA A 170 4.45 -12.62 -8.24
N ARG A 171 5.36 -11.82 -8.77
CA ARG A 171 5.05 -10.86 -9.84
C ARG A 171 4.62 -11.55 -11.12
N TRP A 172 5.33 -12.61 -11.53
CA TRP A 172 4.91 -13.38 -12.69
C TRP A 172 3.51 -13.96 -12.51
N LEU A 173 3.20 -14.51 -11.33
CA LEU A 173 1.86 -15.00 -11.01
C LEU A 173 0.81 -13.89 -11.08
N ALA A 174 1.09 -12.72 -10.52
CA ALA A 174 0.19 -11.58 -10.55
C ALA A 174 0.00 -11.02 -11.97
N ASP A 175 1.09 -10.78 -12.69
CA ASP A 175 1.05 -10.10 -13.98
C ASP A 175 0.58 -11.02 -15.10
N VAL A 176 1.02 -12.28 -15.11
CA VAL A 176 0.71 -13.22 -16.19
C VAL A 176 -0.55 -14.01 -15.88
N PHE A 177 -0.58 -14.69 -14.74
CA PHE A 177 -1.71 -15.57 -14.42
C PHE A 177 -2.96 -14.78 -14.02
N VAL A 178 -2.85 -13.88 -13.05
CA VAL A 178 -4.03 -13.13 -12.58
C VAL A 178 -4.47 -12.09 -13.63
N SER A 179 -3.58 -11.19 -14.01
CA SER A 179 -3.97 -10.06 -14.88
C SER A 179 -4.29 -10.48 -16.31
N GLN A 180 -3.46 -11.34 -16.95
CA GLN A 180 -3.68 -11.68 -18.34
C GLN A 180 -4.69 -12.82 -18.53
N TRP A 181 -4.69 -13.82 -17.64
CA TRP A 181 -5.60 -14.96 -17.78
C TRP A 181 -6.92 -14.73 -17.06
N ILE A 182 -6.91 -14.41 -15.78
CA ILE A 182 -8.15 -14.25 -15.01
C ILE A 182 -8.87 -12.98 -15.42
N ASP A 183 -8.23 -11.81 -15.33
CA ASP A 183 -8.90 -10.56 -15.64
C ASP A 183 -9.25 -10.44 -17.11
N ARG A 184 -8.24 -10.43 -18.00
CA ARG A 184 -8.48 -10.11 -19.41
C ARG A 184 -9.18 -11.21 -20.19
N ARG A 185 -8.86 -12.48 -19.97
CA ARG A 185 -9.49 -13.57 -20.74
C ARG A 185 -10.81 -14.03 -20.15
N ILE A 186 -10.88 -14.21 -18.81
CA ILE A 186 -12.08 -14.77 -18.18
C ILE A 186 -13.06 -13.65 -17.86
N LEU A 187 -12.70 -12.71 -17.00
CA LEU A 187 -13.63 -11.68 -16.54
C LEU A 187 -14.03 -10.73 -17.64
N ASP A 188 -13.08 -10.15 -18.35
CA ASP A 188 -13.38 -9.27 -19.50
C ASP A 188 -14.06 -10.03 -20.62
N GLY A 189 -13.69 -11.29 -20.88
CA GLY A 189 -14.34 -12.16 -21.84
C GLY A 189 -15.83 -12.38 -21.52
N ILE A 190 -16.16 -12.66 -20.27
CA ILE A 190 -17.56 -12.81 -19.80
C ILE A 190 -18.30 -11.49 -19.93
N LEU A 191 -17.72 -10.38 -19.43
CA LEU A 191 -18.34 -9.05 -19.51
C LEU A 191 -18.61 -8.61 -20.96
N HIS A 192 -17.65 -8.80 -21.86
CA HIS A 192 -17.83 -8.53 -23.28
C HIS A 192 -18.86 -9.49 -23.91
N GLY A 193 -18.92 -10.74 -23.47
CA GLY A 193 -19.95 -11.70 -23.88
C GLY A 193 -21.36 -11.21 -23.52
N ILE A 194 -21.54 -10.78 -22.27
CA ILE A 194 -22.82 -10.20 -21.79
C ILE A 194 -23.17 -8.93 -22.59
N GLY A 195 -22.18 -8.05 -22.81
CA GLY A 195 -22.38 -6.85 -23.63
C GLY A 195 -22.81 -7.17 -25.07
N ARG A 196 -22.18 -8.15 -25.72
CA ARG A 196 -22.57 -8.63 -27.08
C ARG A 196 -23.97 -9.22 -27.09
N LEU A 197 -24.32 -9.99 -26.08
CA LEU A 197 -25.68 -10.53 -25.92
C LEU A 197 -26.71 -9.40 -25.82
N GLY A 198 -26.43 -8.38 -25.01
CA GLY A 198 -27.29 -7.19 -24.91
C GLY A 198 -27.45 -6.46 -26.24
N LEU A 199 -26.35 -6.25 -26.98
CA LEU A 199 -26.40 -5.65 -28.32
C LEU A 199 -27.19 -6.51 -29.31
N TRP A 200 -27.04 -7.83 -29.27
CA TRP A 200 -27.77 -8.76 -30.13
C TRP A 200 -29.28 -8.72 -29.84
N LEU A 201 -29.65 -8.78 -28.54
CA LEU A 201 -31.04 -8.64 -28.13
C LEU A 201 -31.63 -7.29 -28.55
N GLY A 202 -30.89 -6.19 -28.37
CA GLY A 202 -31.31 -4.86 -28.83
C GLY A 202 -31.53 -4.80 -30.32
N LYS A 203 -30.66 -5.42 -31.13
CA LYS A 203 -30.88 -5.53 -32.59
C LYS A 203 -32.10 -6.36 -32.93
N LEU A 204 -32.32 -7.47 -32.27
CA LEU A 204 -33.45 -8.34 -32.48
C LEU A 204 -34.77 -7.63 -32.17
N VAL A 205 -34.88 -6.94 -31.05
CA VAL A 205 -36.04 -6.13 -30.69
C VAL A 205 -36.26 -4.99 -31.68
N ARG A 206 -35.21 -4.28 -32.06
CA ARG A 206 -35.30 -3.18 -33.04
C ARG A 206 -35.78 -3.67 -34.43
N GLN A 207 -35.18 -4.73 -34.94
CA GLN A 207 -35.49 -5.24 -36.28
C GLN A 207 -36.79 -6.03 -36.29
N GLY A 208 -37.08 -6.79 -35.23
CA GLY A 208 -38.26 -7.64 -35.15
C GLY A 208 -39.55 -6.92 -34.72
N PHE A 209 -39.39 -5.89 -33.93
CA PHE A 209 -40.57 -5.19 -33.35
C PHE A 209 -40.59 -3.69 -33.63
N ASP A 210 -39.53 -2.96 -33.25
CA ASP A 210 -39.54 -1.50 -33.31
C ASP A 210 -39.69 -0.99 -34.78
N THR A 211 -38.87 -1.49 -35.66
CA THR A 211 -38.90 -1.05 -37.08
C THR A 211 -40.20 -1.46 -37.80
N PRO A 212 -40.65 -2.72 -37.77
CA PRO A 212 -41.83 -3.12 -38.54
C PRO A 212 -43.16 -2.70 -37.86
N VAL A 213 -43.22 -2.71 -36.54
CA VAL A 213 -44.49 -2.41 -35.82
C VAL A 213 -44.59 -0.95 -35.47
N VAL A 214 -43.64 -0.40 -34.74
CA VAL A 214 -43.73 0.99 -34.23
C VAL A 214 -43.54 1.99 -35.38
N ASN A 215 -42.41 1.88 -36.08
CA ASN A 215 -42.12 2.78 -37.20
C ASN A 215 -43.03 2.47 -38.40
N GLY A 216 -43.28 1.18 -38.69
CA GLY A 216 -44.15 0.78 -39.76
C GLY A 216 -45.61 1.25 -39.61
N ALA A 217 -46.15 1.28 -38.36
CA ALA A 217 -47.44 1.86 -38.09
C ALA A 217 -47.46 3.38 -38.35
N GLY A 218 -46.42 4.07 -37.86
CA GLY A 218 -46.23 5.52 -38.07
C GLY A 218 -46.15 5.85 -39.58
N ASP A 219 -45.33 5.15 -40.31
CA ASP A 219 -45.14 5.30 -41.76
C ASP A 219 -46.40 4.95 -42.53
N GLY A 220 -47.13 3.92 -42.09
CA GLY A 220 -48.41 3.54 -42.67
C GLY A 220 -49.46 4.64 -42.52
N LEU A 221 -49.60 5.21 -41.32
CA LEU A 221 -50.50 6.35 -41.06
C LEU A 221 -50.07 7.59 -41.91
N ALA A 222 -48.81 7.89 -41.97
CA ALA A 222 -48.29 9.04 -42.71
C ALA A 222 -48.54 8.84 -44.24
N ASN A 223 -48.30 7.67 -44.75
CA ASN A 223 -48.50 7.34 -46.17
C ASN A 223 -50.00 7.29 -46.50
N GLY A 224 -50.84 6.74 -45.59
CA GLY A 224 -52.28 6.78 -45.73
C GLY A 224 -52.84 8.22 -45.80
N THR A 225 -52.34 9.09 -44.90
CA THR A 225 -52.72 10.53 -44.87
C THR A 225 -52.27 11.23 -46.16
N ARG A 226 -51.06 10.95 -46.66
CA ARG A 226 -50.57 11.47 -47.93
C ARG A 226 -51.38 11.01 -49.12
N SER A 227 -51.78 9.73 -49.13
CA SER A 227 -52.60 9.18 -50.22
C SER A 227 -54.01 9.80 -50.23
N LEU A 228 -54.65 9.92 -49.05
CA LEU A 228 -55.89 10.65 -48.91
C LEU A 228 -55.80 12.12 -49.36
N GLY A 229 -54.70 12.80 -48.92
CA GLY A 229 -54.44 14.17 -49.38
C GLY A 229 -54.26 14.28 -50.92
N ALA A 230 -53.62 13.30 -51.54
CA ALA A 230 -53.46 13.26 -52.99
C ALA A 230 -54.80 13.06 -53.71
N VAL A 231 -55.68 12.17 -53.19
CA VAL A 231 -57.01 11.98 -53.72
C VAL A 231 -57.86 13.25 -53.59
N LEU A 232 -57.84 13.87 -52.42
CA LEU A 232 -58.54 15.14 -52.19
C LEU A 232 -58.01 16.26 -53.09
N ARG A 233 -56.70 16.32 -53.30
CA ARG A 233 -56.11 17.26 -54.25
C ARG A 233 -56.53 17.03 -55.69
N GLY A 234 -56.79 15.79 -56.08
CA GLY A 234 -57.34 15.45 -57.39
C GLY A 234 -58.74 16.01 -57.61
N LEU A 235 -59.50 16.23 -56.53
CA LEU A 235 -60.81 16.90 -56.60
C LEU A 235 -60.72 18.42 -56.77
N GLN A 236 -59.51 18.98 -56.45
CA GLN A 236 -59.24 20.40 -56.63
C GLN A 236 -58.76 20.69 -58.05
N THR A 237 -59.66 20.69 -59.02
CA THR A 237 -59.36 20.94 -60.44
C THR A 237 -59.03 22.39 -60.76
N GLY A 238 -59.25 23.31 -59.83
CA GLY A 238 -59.05 24.75 -60.04
C GLY A 238 -60.07 25.39 -60.97
N ARG A 239 -61.01 24.67 -61.49
CA ARG A 239 -62.06 25.18 -62.36
C ARG A 239 -63.35 25.33 -61.58
N VAL A 240 -63.87 26.55 -61.52
CA VAL A 240 -65.10 26.86 -60.81
C VAL A 240 -66.29 26.05 -61.31
N GLN A 241 -66.29 25.72 -62.57
CA GLN A 241 -67.35 24.90 -63.25
C GLN A 241 -67.44 23.49 -62.61
N ASP A 242 -66.29 22.88 -62.34
CA ASP A 242 -66.25 21.51 -61.77
C ASP A 242 -66.78 21.50 -60.32
N TYR A 243 -66.50 22.54 -59.54
CA TYR A 243 -67.01 22.68 -58.18
C TYR A 243 -68.52 22.97 -58.20
N MET A 244 -69.03 23.76 -59.12
CA MET A 244 -70.45 24.00 -59.29
C MET A 244 -71.16 22.70 -59.68
N LEU A 245 -70.59 21.95 -60.59
CA LEU A 245 -71.15 20.66 -61.04
C LEU A 245 -71.19 19.65 -59.90
N LEU A 246 -70.10 19.55 -59.10
CA LEU A 246 -70.06 18.73 -57.88
C LEU A 246 -71.09 19.13 -56.82
N ALA A 247 -71.24 20.42 -56.61
CA ALA A 247 -72.22 20.96 -55.67
C ALA A 247 -73.68 20.64 -56.07
N ILE A 248 -73.99 20.78 -57.39
CA ILE A 248 -75.30 20.45 -57.93
C ILE A 248 -75.53 18.93 -57.80
N LEU A 249 -74.55 18.10 -58.11
CA LEU A 249 -74.64 16.67 -58.01
C LEU A 249 -74.90 16.21 -56.56
N LEU A 250 -74.14 16.79 -55.61
CA LEU A 250 -74.34 16.54 -54.16
C LEU A 250 -75.73 16.98 -53.68
N ALA A 251 -76.23 18.12 -54.15
CA ALA A 251 -77.55 18.60 -53.80
C ALA A 251 -78.64 17.70 -54.37
N VAL A 252 -78.48 17.20 -55.62
CA VAL A 252 -79.41 16.21 -56.19
C VAL A 252 -79.35 14.87 -55.43
N VAL A 253 -78.17 14.37 -55.11
CA VAL A 253 -78.05 13.12 -54.31
C VAL A 253 -78.69 13.30 -52.92
N ALA A 254 -78.41 14.43 -52.25
CA ALA A 254 -79.03 14.70 -50.93
C ALA A 254 -80.55 14.83 -51.05
N GLY A 255 -81.04 15.45 -52.11
CA GLY A 255 -82.53 15.55 -52.34
C GLY A 255 -83.21 14.19 -52.64
N VAL A 256 -82.52 13.34 -53.41
CA VAL A 256 -82.99 11.94 -53.62
C VAL A 256 -83.01 11.15 -52.33
N LEU A 257 -81.93 11.27 -51.50
CA LEU A 257 -81.78 10.58 -50.23
C LEU A 257 -82.92 10.99 -49.25
N VAL A 258 -83.30 12.26 -49.23
CA VAL A 258 -84.35 12.76 -48.37
C VAL A 258 -85.76 12.29 -48.87
N ILE A 259 -85.92 12.01 -50.18
CA ILE A 259 -87.20 11.49 -50.69
C ILE A 259 -87.33 9.97 -50.54
N VAL A 260 -86.21 9.25 -50.47
CA VAL A 260 -86.16 7.76 -50.38
C VAL A 260 -86.14 7.29 -48.94
N LEU A 261 -85.63 8.07 -48.02
CA LEU A 261 -85.60 7.86 -46.55
C LEU A 261 -86.85 8.48 -45.91
#